data_754649a57fe440689bcaca8eedf9acea
#
_entry.id   754649a57fe440689bcaca8eedf9acea
#
_cell.length_a   1.000
_cell.length_b   1.000
_cell.length_c   1.000
_cell.angle_alpha   90.00
_cell.angle_beta   90.00
_cell.angle_gamma   90.00
#
_symmetry.space_group_name_H-M   'P 1'
#
loop_
_entity.id
_entity.type
_entity.pdbx_description
1 polymer ?
#
loop_
_entity_poly.entity_id
_entity_poly.type
_entity_poly.pdbx_seq_one_letter_code
_entity_poly.pdbx_strand_id
1 'polypeptide(L)'
;PVIGVILMVAITVILAAVIAAFVFGMGSNVQGQKTVGLTLQKDGTALQVTVLGGPDLPTLKYLKVSIADTAYYTAETGQTIATGVSSEVRTDGFKVGEVFKTAAGAMTADGYKRVIVVGHFSDGQDQMLLDKQL
;
A
#
# COMPACT_ATOMS: atom_id res chain seq x y z
N PRO A 1 -14.91 55.26 -13.18
CA PRO A 1 -15.60 54.14 -12.54
C PRO A 1 -15.67 52.90 -13.40
N VAL A 2 -15.71 53.01 -14.73
CA VAL A 2 -15.79 51.85 -15.64
C VAL A 2 -14.57 50.98 -15.57
N ILE A 3 -13.37 51.56 -15.53
CA ILE A 3 -12.11 50.79 -15.39
C ILE A 3 -12.08 50.02 -14.07
N GLY A 4 -12.53 50.62 -12.98
CA GLY A 4 -12.59 49.96 -11.69
C GLY A 4 -13.53 48.75 -11.68
N VAL A 5 -14.69 48.85 -12.31
CA VAL A 5 -15.64 47.72 -12.44
C VAL A 5 -15.08 46.60 -13.28
N ILE A 6 -14.43 46.93 -14.40
CA ILE A 6 -13.83 45.92 -15.28
C ILE A 6 -12.71 45.20 -14.56
N LEU A 7 -11.84 45.87 -13.82
CA LEU A 7 -10.76 45.27 -13.05
C LEU A 7 -11.32 44.38 -11.92
N MET A 8 -12.36 44.81 -11.25
CA MET A 8 -13.00 44.02 -10.19
C MET A 8 -13.56 42.72 -10.75
N VAL A 9 -14.25 42.75 -11.88
CA VAL A 9 -14.78 41.53 -12.53
C VAL A 9 -13.64 40.62 -12.98
N ALA A 10 -12.60 41.18 -13.59
CA ALA A 10 -11.46 40.39 -14.07
C ALA A 10 -10.76 39.66 -12.91
N ILE A 11 -10.52 40.33 -11.80
CA ILE A 11 -9.89 39.72 -10.63
C ILE A 11 -10.75 38.59 -10.04
N THR A 12 -12.06 38.82 -9.89
CA THR A 12 -12.96 37.81 -9.33
C THR A 12 -13.06 36.57 -10.21
N VAL A 13 -13.08 36.74 -11.54
CA VAL A 13 -13.13 35.61 -12.48
C VAL A 13 -11.82 34.79 -12.42
N ILE A 14 -10.67 35.45 -12.36
CA ILE A 14 -9.38 34.79 -12.27
C ILE A 14 -9.26 34.04 -10.95
N LEU A 15 -9.63 34.66 -9.82
CA LEU A 15 -9.61 34.00 -8.53
C LEU A 15 -10.56 32.81 -8.47
N ALA A 16 -11.75 32.92 -9.03
CA ALA A 16 -12.71 31.82 -9.09
C ALA A 16 -12.14 30.64 -9.90
N ALA A 17 -11.49 30.91 -11.03
CA ALA A 17 -10.88 29.87 -11.87
C ALA A 17 -9.74 29.16 -11.14
N VAL A 18 -8.88 29.89 -10.44
CA VAL A 18 -7.77 29.32 -9.67
C VAL A 18 -8.30 28.45 -8.53
N ILE A 19 -9.25 28.95 -7.76
CA ILE A 19 -9.85 28.20 -6.66
C ILE A 19 -10.55 26.94 -7.16
N ALA A 20 -11.29 27.02 -8.26
CA ALA A 20 -11.94 25.88 -8.87
C ALA A 20 -10.93 24.82 -9.30
N ALA A 21 -9.81 25.22 -9.91
CA ALA A 21 -8.76 24.31 -10.32
C ALA A 21 -8.15 23.57 -9.11
N PHE A 22 -7.92 24.27 -8.00
CA PHE A 22 -7.43 23.65 -6.77
C PHE A 22 -8.46 22.67 -6.17
N VAL A 23 -9.71 23.09 -6.07
CA VAL A 23 -10.77 22.25 -5.48
C VAL A 23 -10.97 20.96 -6.28
N PHE A 24 -11.05 21.06 -7.59
CA PHE A 24 -11.22 19.88 -8.45
C PHE A 24 -9.94 19.04 -8.53
N GLY A 25 -8.76 19.65 -8.53
CA GLY A 25 -7.48 18.97 -8.54
C GLY A 25 -7.24 18.17 -7.25
N MET A 26 -7.64 18.70 -6.10
CA MET A 26 -7.52 18.01 -4.82
C MET A 26 -8.52 16.86 -4.69
N GLY A 27 -9.70 16.98 -5.27
CA GLY A 27 -10.72 15.93 -5.22
C GLY A 27 -10.30 14.63 -5.89
N SER A 28 -9.48 14.69 -6.92
CA SER A 28 -8.97 13.51 -7.63
C SER A 28 -7.85 12.79 -6.85
N ASN A 29 -7.21 13.46 -5.91
CA ASN A 29 -6.09 12.92 -5.14
C ASN A 29 -6.52 12.32 -3.79
N VAL A 30 -7.79 12.46 -3.41
CA VAL A 30 -8.31 11.82 -2.20
C VAL A 30 -8.58 10.35 -2.52
N GLN A 31 -7.52 9.58 -2.55
CA GLN A 31 -7.65 8.13 -2.61
C GLN A 31 -8.07 7.63 -1.24
N GLY A 32 -9.16 6.88 -1.21
CA GLY A 32 -9.62 6.26 0.02
C GLY A 32 -8.55 5.33 0.60
N GLN A 33 -8.45 5.30 1.90
CA GLN A 33 -7.55 4.39 2.58
C GLN A 33 -7.96 2.95 2.30
N LYS A 34 -7.04 2.16 1.78
CA LYS A 34 -7.27 0.74 1.54
C LYS A 34 -7.13 -0.03 2.85
N THR A 35 -8.05 -0.94 3.10
CA THR A 35 -8.09 -1.71 4.34
C THR A 35 -7.95 -3.19 4.02
N VAL A 36 -6.86 -3.79 4.48
CA VAL A 36 -6.61 -5.23 4.41
C VAL A 36 -6.06 -5.66 5.77
N GLY A 37 -6.71 -6.62 6.39
CA GLY A 37 -6.27 -7.18 7.66
C GLY A 37 -5.21 -8.24 7.46
N LEU A 38 -4.08 -8.09 8.11
CA LEU A 38 -2.97 -9.04 8.09
C LEU A 38 -2.48 -9.29 9.51
N THR A 39 -1.96 -10.49 9.74
CA THR A 39 -1.26 -10.82 10.98
C THR A 39 0.13 -11.33 10.67
N LEU A 40 1.09 -10.86 11.43
CA LEU A 40 2.48 -11.30 11.33
C LEU A 40 2.84 -12.18 12.51
N GLN A 41 3.49 -13.29 12.22
CA GLN A 41 4.04 -14.20 13.25
C GLN A 41 5.44 -14.61 12.85
N LYS A 42 6.27 -14.84 13.84
CA LYS A 42 7.61 -15.39 13.63
C LYS A 42 7.58 -16.89 13.92
N ASP A 43 7.98 -17.67 12.93
CA ASP A 43 8.09 -19.12 13.03
C ASP A 43 9.56 -19.51 12.91
N GLY A 44 10.25 -19.61 14.06
CA GLY A 44 11.69 -19.80 14.07
C GLY A 44 12.44 -18.64 13.41
N THR A 45 13.09 -18.89 12.27
CA THR A 45 13.78 -17.89 11.47
C THR A 45 12.98 -17.46 10.24
N ALA A 46 11.78 -17.94 10.07
CA ALA A 46 10.87 -17.56 9.00
C ALA A 46 9.81 -16.57 9.49
N LEU A 47 9.35 -15.72 8.60
CA LEU A 47 8.21 -14.83 8.84
C LEU A 47 6.97 -15.45 8.21
N GLN A 48 5.89 -15.46 8.97
CA GLN A 48 4.59 -15.92 8.50
C GLN A 48 3.61 -14.73 8.44
N VAL A 49 3.00 -14.54 7.29
CA VAL A 49 1.98 -13.51 7.06
C VAL A 49 0.66 -14.22 6.82
N THR A 50 -0.34 -13.95 7.64
CA THR A 50 -1.67 -14.50 7.50
C THR A 50 -2.64 -13.42 7.05
N VAL A 51 -3.41 -13.70 6.01
CA VAL A 51 -4.44 -12.78 5.49
C VAL A 51 -5.71 -12.99 6.29
N LEU A 52 -6.14 -11.96 7.03
CA LEU A 52 -7.37 -12.00 7.81
C LEU A 52 -8.59 -11.60 6.98
N GLY A 53 -8.41 -10.78 5.97
CA GLY A 53 -9.48 -10.30 5.12
C GLY A 53 -9.50 -8.78 5.01
N GLY A 54 -10.58 -8.24 4.52
CA GLY A 54 -10.78 -6.80 4.38
C GLY A 54 -11.55 -6.44 3.12
N PRO A 55 -12.21 -5.27 3.07
CA PRO A 55 -13.01 -4.87 1.92
C PRO A 55 -12.18 -4.64 0.65
N ASP A 56 -10.90 -4.31 0.79
CA ASP A 56 -10.01 -4.05 -0.34
C ASP A 56 -9.15 -5.25 -0.75
N LEU A 57 -9.37 -6.41 -0.15
CA LEU A 57 -8.62 -7.62 -0.46
C LEU A 57 -8.72 -8.03 -1.94
N PRO A 58 -9.89 -7.97 -2.61
CA PRO A 58 -9.97 -8.33 -4.03
C PRO A 58 -9.16 -7.43 -4.96
N THR A 59 -8.83 -6.21 -4.54
CA THR A 59 -8.04 -5.26 -5.32
C THR A 59 -6.54 -5.36 -5.05
N LEU A 60 -6.14 -6.15 -4.05
CA LEU A 60 -4.74 -6.35 -3.71
C LEU A 60 -4.04 -7.18 -4.77
N LYS A 61 -2.91 -6.67 -5.29
CA LYS A 61 -2.15 -7.32 -6.36
C LYS A 61 -0.95 -8.10 -5.85
N TYR A 62 -0.17 -7.51 -4.96
CA TYR A 62 0.92 -8.19 -4.28
C TYR A 62 1.24 -7.51 -2.96
N LEU A 63 1.97 -8.21 -2.10
CA LEU A 63 2.49 -7.68 -0.85
C LEU A 63 4.01 -7.55 -0.93
N LYS A 64 4.50 -6.39 -0.51
CA LYS A 64 5.91 -6.16 -0.29
C LYS A 64 6.16 -6.21 1.22
N VAL A 65 6.99 -7.15 1.63
CA VAL A 65 7.36 -7.31 3.03
C VAL A 65 8.80 -6.85 3.20
N SER A 66 9.02 -5.79 3.96
CA SER A 66 10.38 -5.32 4.30
C SER A 66 10.74 -5.83 5.68
N ILE A 67 11.78 -6.65 5.74
CA ILE A 67 12.33 -7.14 7.00
C ILE A 67 13.69 -6.45 7.18
N ALA A 68 13.79 -5.56 8.15
CA ALA A 68 14.90 -4.62 8.30
C ALA A 68 15.09 -3.84 6.98
N ASP A 69 16.19 -4.02 6.28
CA ASP A 69 16.47 -3.30 5.02
C ASP A 69 16.26 -4.18 3.77
N THR A 70 15.78 -5.41 3.94
CA THR A 70 15.60 -6.35 2.84
C THR A 70 14.13 -6.43 2.43
N ALA A 71 13.86 -6.26 1.14
CA ALA A 71 12.52 -6.35 0.59
C ALA A 71 12.23 -7.76 0.09
N TYR A 72 11.06 -8.28 0.46
CA TYR A 72 10.52 -9.56 0.02
C TYR A 72 9.18 -9.31 -0.65
N TYR A 73 8.88 -10.09 -1.69
CA TYR A 73 7.61 -9.97 -2.41
C TYR A 73 6.88 -11.30 -2.42
N THR A 74 5.56 -11.25 -2.42
CA THR A 74 4.75 -12.46 -2.63
C THR A 74 4.97 -12.98 -4.03
N ALA A 75 5.12 -14.30 -4.15
CA ALA A 75 5.28 -14.95 -5.45
C ALA A 75 4.01 -14.83 -6.30
N GLU A 76 4.16 -14.94 -7.61
CA GLU A 76 3.05 -14.91 -8.56
C GLU A 76 2.03 -16.01 -8.27
N THR A 77 2.49 -17.18 -7.90
CA THR A 77 1.66 -18.34 -7.51
C THR A 77 2.18 -18.94 -6.21
N GLY A 78 1.29 -19.62 -5.50
CA GLY A 78 1.64 -20.26 -4.25
C GLY A 78 1.66 -19.33 -3.05
N GLN A 79 2.25 -19.76 -1.96
CA GLN A 79 2.24 -19.06 -0.67
C GLN A 79 3.64 -18.73 -0.18
N THR A 80 4.52 -18.38 -1.10
CA THR A 80 5.91 -18.06 -0.81
C THR A 80 6.16 -16.56 -0.89
N ILE A 81 6.99 -16.06 0.01
CA ILE A 81 7.51 -14.70 -0.01
C ILE A 81 9.02 -14.81 -0.22
N ALA A 82 9.54 -14.17 -1.25
CA ALA A 82 10.95 -14.30 -1.63
C ALA A 82 11.60 -12.97 -1.99
N THR A 83 12.93 -12.92 -1.89
CA THR A 83 13.74 -11.82 -2.40
C THR A 83 14.03 -12.00 -3.90
N GLY A 84 14.37 -10.91 -4.56
CA GLY A 84 14.81 -10.94 -5.95
C GLY A 84 13.69 -11.04 -6.98
N VAL A 85 12.46 -11.12 -6.53
CA VAL A 85 11.28 -11.03 -7.36
C VAL A 85 10.84 -9.58 -7.38
N SER A 86 10.85 -8.95 -8.54
CA SER A 86 10.39 -7.58 -8.65
C SER A 86 8.88 -7.58 -8.87
N SER A 87 8.15 -7.20 -7.84
CA SER A 87 6.73 -6.78 -7.91
C SER A 87 5.85 -7.63 -8.84
N GLU A 88 5.79 -8.95 -8.62
CA GLU A 88 4.93 -9.81 -9.41
C GLU A 88 3.49 -9.76 -8.91
N VAL A 89 2.59 -9.44 -9.83
CA VAL A 89 1.16 -9.52 -9.59
C VAL A 89 0.76 -10.99 -9.43
N ARG A 90 0.08 -11.30 -8.34
CA ARG A 90 -0.37 -12.67 -8.11
C ARG A 90 -1.50 -13.05 -9.07
N THR A 91 -1.34 -14.16 -9.77
CA THR A 91 -2.38 -14.72 -10.64
C THR A 91 -3.49 -15.39 -9.83
N ASP A 92 -3.16 -15.95 -8.67
CA ASP A 92 -4.10 -16.63 -7.79
C ASP A 92 -4.91 -15.68 -6.90
N GLY A 93 -4.53 -14.40 -6.84
CA GLY A 93 -5.13 -13.42 -5.93
C GLY A 93 -4.83 -13.73 -4.46
N PHE A 94 -5.58 -13.10 -3.58
CA PHE A 94 -5.45 -13.30 -2.14
C PHE A 94 -6.79 -13.78 -1.58
N LYS A 95 -6.74 -14.76 -0.67
CA LYS A 95 -7.91 -15.35 -0.03
C LYS A 95 -7.84 -15.17 1.48
N VAL A 96 -9.00 -15.09 2.11
CA VAL A 96 -9.09 -15.02 3.58
C VAL A 96 -8.54 -16.32 4.18
N GLY A 97 -7.69 -16.18 5.19
CA GLY A 97 -7.05 -17.31 5.86
C GLY A 97 -5.80 -17.83 5.17
N GLU A 98 -5.40 -17.26 4.05
CA GLU A 98 -4.19 -17.66 3.34
C GLU A 98 -2.94 -17.27 4.13
N VAL A 99 -1.99 -18.17 4.20
CA VAL A 99 -0.75 -17.99 4.96
C VAL A 99 0.44 -17.97 4.01
N PHE A 100 1.21 -16.90 4.06
CA PHE A 100 2.43 -16.73 3.28
C PHE A 100 3.64 -16.87 4.21
N LYS A 101 4.67 -17.57 3.75
CA LYS A 101 5.90 -17.76 4.54
C LYS A 101 7.12 -17.35 3.74
N THR A 102 8.08 -16.73 4.43
CA THR A 102 9.42 -16.52 3.89
C THR A 102 10.26 -17.79 4.05
N ALA A 103 11.37 -17.88 3.32
CA ALA A 103 12.37 -18.91 3.56
C ALA A 103 12.99 -18.73 4.95
N ALA A 104 13.54 -19.81 5.50
CA ALA A 104 14.26 -19.77 6.77
C ALA A 104 15.47 -18.81 6.65
N GLY A 105 15.73 -18.05 7.71
CA GLY A 105 16.83 -17.09 7.75
C GLY A 105 16.42 -15.63 7.47
N ALA A 106 15.17 -15.39 7.06
CA ALA A 106 14.64 -14.04 6.88
C ALA A 106 14.53 -13.27 8.20
N MET A 107 14.22 -13.99 9.28
CA MET A 107 14.14 -13.45 10.64
C MET A 107 15.24 -14.05 11.51
N THR A 108 15.54 -13.39 12.64
CA THR A 108 16.42 -13.96 13.66
C THR A 108 15.59 -14.69 14.71
N ALA A 109 16.03 -15.88 15.14
CA ALA A 109 15.37 -16.64 16.18
C ALA A 109 15.38 -15.86 17.50
N ASP A 110 16.50 -15.21 17.81
CA ASP A 110 16.67 -14.34 18.96
C ASP A 110 16.74 -12.89 18.51
N GLY A 111 16.07 -11.99 19.24
CA GLY A 111 16.05 -10.57 18.93
C GLY A 111 14.86 -10.16 18.07
N TYR A 112 14.84 -8.90 17.69
CA TYR A 112 13.72 -8.29 16.99
C TYR A 112 14.18 -7.63 15.69
N LYS A 113 13.36 -7.75 14.67
CA LYS A 113 13.49 -7.00 13.41
C LYS A 113 12.21 -6.25 13.13
N ARG A 114 12.34 -5.06 12.56
CA ARG A 114 11.19 -4.30 12.11
C ARG A 114 10.69 -4.88 10.80
N VAL A 115 9.40 -5.19 10.77
CA VAL A 115 8.71 -5.74 9.59
C VAL A 115 7.64 -4.76 9.16
N ILE A 116 7.72 -4.32 7.93
CA ILE A 116 6.74 -3.43 7.31
C ILE A 116 6.12 -4.15 6.13
N VAL A 117 4.79 -4.22 6.10
CA VAL A 117 4.06 -4.82 4.99
C VAL A 117 3.34 -3.72 4.22
N VAL A 118 3.65 -3.62 2.94
CA VAL A 118 3.03 -2.68 2.00
C VAL A 118 2.25 -3.48 0.97
N GLY A 119 0.99 -3.10 0.77
CA GLY A 119 0.15 -3.68 -0.26
C GLY A 119 0.14 -2.83 -1.51
N HIS A 120 0.28 -3.46 -2.67
CA HIS A 120 0.08 -2.83 -3.96
C HIS A 120 -1.29 -3.19 -4.51
N PHE A 121 -2.09 -2.18 -4.84
CA PHE A 121 -3.48 -2.34 -5.26
C PHE A 121 -3.65 -2.10 -6.76
N SER A 122 -4.78 -2.55 -7.30
CA SER A 122 -5.06 -2.50 -8.74
C SER A 122 -5.13 -1.09 -9.34
N ASP A 123 -5.32 -0.07 -8.51
CA ASP A 123 -5.31 1.34 -8.91
C ASP A 123 -3.90 1.95 -8.97
N GLY A 124 -2.87 1.16 -8.71
CA GLY A 124 -1.48 1.61 -8.67
C GLY A 124 -1.07 2.20 -7.33
N GLN A 125 -1.94 2.23 -6.35
CA GLN A 125 -1.64 2.76 -5.02
C GLN A 125 -0.90 1.75 -4.16
N ASP A 126 0.17 2.20 -3.52
CA ASP A 126 0.87 1.44 -2.48
C ASP A 126 0.47 1.99 -1.12
N GLN A 127 0.13 1.10 -0.20
CA GLN A 127 -0.26 1.48 1.14
C GLN A 127 0.39 0.57 2.17
N MET A 128 0.93 1.18 3.23
CA MET A 128 1.44 0.42 4.37
C MET A 128 0.27 -0.17 5.14
N LEU A 129 0.23 -1.50 5.20
CA LEU A 129 -0.84 -2.24 5.87
C LEU A 129 -0.50 -2.58 7.31
N LEU A 130 0.77 -2.84 7.58
CA LEU A 130 1.20 -3.29 8.89
C LEU A 130 2.67 -2.91 9.14
N ASP A 131 2.96 -2.45 10.35
CA ASP A 131 4.31 -2.17 10.82
C ASP A 131 4.43 -2.77 12.22
N LYS A 132 5.28 -3.76 12.36
CA LYS A 132 5.44 -4.50 13.60
C LYS A 132 6.88 -4.90 13.82
N GLN A 133 7.29 -4.92 15.06
CA GLN A 133 8.60 -5.42 15.45
C GLN A 133 8.47 -6.83 16.01
N LEU A 134 9.16 -7.76 15.38
CA LEU A 134 9.09 -9.18 15.73
C LEU A 134 10.44 -9.78 16.08
#